data_c8d502850228ea97fa8a59ec2f1b9f12
#
_entry.id   c8d502850228ea97fa8a59ec2f1b9f12
#
_cell.length_a   1.000
_cell.length_b   1.000
_cell.length_c   1.000
_cell.angle_alpha   90.00
_cell.angle_beta   90.00
_cell.angle_gamma   90.00
#
_symmetry.space_group_name_H-M   'P 1'
#
loop_
_entity.id
_entity.type
_entity.pdbx_description
1 polymer ?
#
loop_
_entity_poly.entity_id
_entity_poly.type
_entity_poly.pdbx_seq_one_letter_code
_entity_poly.pdbx_strand_id
1 'polypeptide(L)'
;MKDIKRVVLFGIDGAGTYFEQADTPNMDRVFRNGAVSRRTLTELPSISAQCWGSMLHGVECARHGLTNSMADEIPYPVDSPYPSVFRVIREAMPEAKLASFCDWGSVNIGIIENDIDVYKLNASDYKLVEPAIEYINNNDFTLLFFQFDSVDGAGHGHGYGSKEHLEMITKNDGYIGRIVDAIEKRGWLEDTLILVEADHGGIGGGHGGASDEEKWVSFYAAGGNVRNVELTDMMVRDTPSIILHALGIPQPVGWSGRVPGGMFPDCMESLPRPEGIPKPGKSLKREKLEEKNEFRTSFADLEPLVYIPFEQDADLPQGTQKHGKLYTVDGVKGQGMRFEDGFLTVPCPSLEEGYSLMCWVCTDEVALTKEGIVVALGSSCTDDEKKPGLSFGISSDYMRVRAKEFTKERHESIDSVRAVEAANNWVFFAFYVDTKNKKAGVSINFEAFDNWNMRDEFMLPEKNILYIGQDEKADKSNRLAAVLDDFCLCRKVLTDEDLKRLEVYYQI
;
A
#
# COMPACT_ATOMS: atom_id res chain seq x y z
N MET A 1 9.96 -37.13 -2.09
CA MET A 1 9.07 -36.03 -2.43
C MET A 1 9.29 -35.73 -3.89
N LYS A 2 8.24 -35.50 -4.68
CA LYS A 2 8.45 -34.99 -6.03
C LYS A 2 8.84 -33.52 -5.90
N ASP A 3 9.92 -33.13 -6.53
CA ASP A 3 10.36 -31.75 -6.55
C ASP A 3 9.40 -30.91 -7.39
N ILE A 4 8.88 -29.83 -6.85
CA ILE A 4 8.09 -28.86 -7.59
C ILE A 4 9.00 -28.20 -8.62
N LYS A 5 8.58 -28.18 -9.86
CA LYS A 5 9.32 -27.56 -10.98
C LYS A 5 8.64 -26.31 -11.49
N ARG A 6 7.32 -26.22 -11.24
CA ARG A 6 6.45 -25.19 -11.83
C ARG A 6 5.54 -24.61 -10.78
N VAL A 7 5.26 -23.35 -10.91
CA VAL A 7 4.27 -22.64 -10.08
C VAL A 7 3.33 -21.86 -10.98
N VAL A 8 2.04 -21.91 -10.67
CA VAL A 8 1.03 -21.02 -11.26
C VAL A 8 0.35 -20.27 -10.13
N LEU A 9 0.35 -18.96 -10.21
CA LEU A 9 -0.39 -18.06 -9.31
C LEU A 9 -1.52 -17.38 -10.09
N PHE A 10 -2.74 -17.69 -9.73
CA PHE A 10 -3.93 -16.97 -10.17
C PHE A 10 -4.30 -15.91 -9.13
N GLY A 11 -4.12 -14.67 -9.47
CA GLY A 11 -4.54 -13.51 -8.69
C GLY A 11 -5.87 -12.99 -9.20
N ILE A 12 -6.87 -12.89 -8.31
CA ILE A 12 -8.22 -12.46 -8.66
C ILE A 12 -8.52 -11.15 -7.95
N ASP A 13 -8.42 -10.06 -8.71
CA ASP A 13 -8.57 -8.70 -8.18
C ASP A 13 -9.96 -8.50 -7.54
N GLY A 14 -9.98 -7.96 -6.33
CA GLY A 14 -11.20 -7.62 -5.62
C GLY A 14 -12.09 -8.79 -5.17
N ALA A 15 -11.64 -10.06 -5.33
CA ALA A 15 -12.48 -11.19 -4.98
C ALA A 15 -12.61 -11.40 -3.46
N GLY A 16 -11.69 -10.90 -2.64
CA GLY A 16 -11.77 -10.98 -1.19
C GLY A 16 -12.00 -12.41 -0.67
N THR A 17 -12.98 -12.56 0.20
CA THR A 17 -13.47 -13.87 0.69
C THR A 17 -14.74 -14.32 -0.03
N TYR A 18 -15.18 -13.61 -1.07
CA TYR A 18 -16.44 -13.89 -1.79
C TYR A 18 -16.40 -15.19 -2.60
N PHE A 19 -15.25 -15.83 -2.77
CA PHE A 19 -15.16 -17.20 -3.31
C PHE A 19 -16.07 -18.19 -2.58
N GLU A 20 -16.29 -18.00 -1.28
CA GLU A 20 -17.14 -18.88 -0.46
C GLU A 20 -18.64 -18.76 -0.80
N GLN A 21 -19.03 -17.69 -1.51
CA GLN A 21 -20.39 -17.39 -1.91
C GLN A 21 -20.65 -17.63 -3.40
N ALA A 22 -19.59 -17.73 -4.20
CA ALA A 22 -19.67 -17.97 -5.64
C ALA A 22 -19.67 -19.47 -5.96
N ASP A 23 -20.19 -19.83 -7.14
CA ASP A 23 -20.11 -21.20 -7.68
C ASP A 23 -18.74 -21.39 -8.37
N THR A 24 -17.87 -22.20 -7.75
CA THR A 24 -16.47 -22.37 -8.17
C THR A 24 -16.10 -23.85 -8.37
N PRO A 25 -16.78 -24.61 -9.26
CA PRO A 25 -16.59 -26.05 -9.40
C PRO A 25 -15.19 -26.49 -9.82
N ASN A 26 -14.46 -25.64 -10.55
CA ASN A 26 -13.09 -25.96 -10.95
C ASN A 26 -12.13 -25.79 -9.77
N MET A 27 -12.26 -24.73 -8.98
CA MET A 27 -11.49 -24.54 -7.75
C MET A 27 -11.81 -25.66 -6.75
N ASP A 28 -13.08 -26.03 -6.58
CA ASP A 28 -13.50 -27.15 -5.74
C ASP A 28 -12.82 -28.47 -6.15
N ARG A 29 -12.71 -28.70 -7.45
CA ARG A 29 -12.00 -29.87 -8.00
C ARG A 29 -10.50 -29.83 -7.71
N VAL A 30 -9.87 -28.70 -7.98
CA VAL A 30 -8.40 -28.55 -7.91
C VAL A 30 -7.93 -28.53 -6.45
N PHE A 31 -8.62 -27.81 -5.57
CA PHE A 31 -8.16 -27.58 -4.19
C PHE A 31 -8.78 -28.48 -3.15
N ARG A 32 -9.57 -29.50 -3.55
CA ARG A 32 -10.26 -30.44 -2.64
C ARG A 32 -9.37 -31.03 -1.54
N ASN A 33 -8.11 -31.32 -1.85
CA ASN A 33 -7.14 -31.91 -0.94
C ASN A 33 -5.95 -30.97 -0.71
N GLY A 34 -6.11 -29.70 -0.97
CA GLY A 34 -5.09 -28.67 -0.86
C GLY A 34 -5.06 -27.98 0.50
N ALA A 35 -4.22 -26.95 0.60
CA ALA A 35 -4.22 -26.03 1.70
C ALA A 35 -5.14 -24.84 1.40
N VAL A 36 -5.80 -24.31 2.42
CA VAL A 36 -6.68 -23.15 2.30
C VAL A 36 -6.45 -22.19 3.46
N SER A 37 -6.42 -20.90 3.20
CA SER A 37 -6.65 -19.86 4.19
C SER A 37 -7.90 -19.09 3.80
N ARG A 38 -8.88 -19.06 4.71
CA ARG A 38 -10.13 -18.32 4.49
C ARG A 38 -10.03 -16.87 4.91
N ARG A 39 -8.97 -16.52 5.63
CA ARG A 39 -8.69 -15.19 6.17
C ARG A 39 -7.20 -14.92 6.10
N THR A 40 -6.71 -14.68 4.90
CA THR A 40 -5.40 -14.12 4.65
C THR A 40 -5.53 -12.61 4.78
N LEU A 41 -4.64 -11.97 5.53
CA LEU A 41 -4.62 -10.52 5.67
C LEU A 41 -3.96 -9.90 4.44
N THR A 42 -4.68 -9.01 3.75
CA THR A 42 -4.06 -8.20 2.70
C THR A 42 -3.30 -7.01 3.27
N GLU A 43 -2.66 -6.24 2.41
CA GLU A 43 -2.03 -4.98 2.83
C GLU A 43 -3.08 -3.88 3.04
N LEU A 44 -2.71 -2.92 3.89
CA LEU A 44 -3.51 -1.73 4.12
C LEU A 44 -2.71 -0.48 3.72
N PRO A 45 -3.33 0.41 2.96
CA PRO A 45 -4.71 0.37 2.46
C PRO A 45 -4.93 -0.76 1.46
N SER A 46 -6.15 -1.35 1.46
CA SER A 46 -6.54 -2.43 0.56
C SER A 46 -6.74 -1.90 -0.89
N ILE A 47 -5.65 -1.47 -1.49
CA ILE A 47 -5.58 -0.89 -2.84
C ILE A 47 -4.69 -1.77 -3.70
N SER A 48 -5.08 -1.98 -4.95
CA SER A 48 -4.49 -2.98 -5.85
C SER A 48 -2.96 -2.93 -5.93
N ALA A 49 -2.34 -1.76 -6.20
CA ALA A 49 -0.88 -1.71 -6.31
C ALA A 49 -0.14 -2.05 -5.01
N GLN A 50 -0.69 -1.66 -3.86
CA GLN A 50 -0.14 -2.00 -2.55
C GLN A 50 -0.24 -3.52 -2.30
N CYS A 51 -1.39 -4.09 -2.57
CA CYS A 51 -1.66 -5.51 -2.34
C CYS A 51 -0.88 -6.40 -3.33
N TRP A 52 -0.96 -6.12 -4.64
CA TRP A 52 -0.17 -6.82 -5.66
C TRP A 52 1.33 -6.65 -5.45
N GLY A 53 1.77 -5.44 -5.05
CA GLY A 53 3.15 -5.19 -4.70
C GLY A 53 3.63 -6.11 -3.58
N SER A 54 2.91 -6.18 -2.48
CA SER A 54 3.28 -7.06 -1.36
C SER A 54 3.21 -8.54 -1.73
N MET A 55 2.20 -8.96 -2.52
CA MET A 55 2.05 -10.32 -3.02
C MET A 55 3.22 -10.74 -3.94
N LEU A 56 3.84 -9.83 -4.64
CA LEU A 56 4.93 -10.14 -5.57
C LEU A 56 6.33 -9.85 -5.02
N HIS A 57 6.46 -8.92 -4.04
CA HIS A 57 7.76 -8.52 -3.46
C HIS A 57 8.02 -9.04 -2.04
N GLY A 58 7.06 -9.70 -1.40
CA GLY A 58 7.23 -10.34 -0.09
C GLY A 58 7.52 -9.38 1.06
N VAL A 59 7.17 -8.12 0.92
CA VAL A 59 7.34 -7.07 1.92
C VAL A 59 6.07 -6.25 2.09
N GLU A 60 6.00 -5.50 3.18
CA GLU A 60 4.94 -4.52 3.44
C GLU A 60 4.89 -3.45 2.35
N CYS A 61 3.71 -2.93 2.07
CA CYS A 61 3.52 -1.88 1.08
C CYS A 61 4.35 -0.61 1.36
N ALA A 62 4.63 -0.30 2.62
CA ALA A 62 5.52 0.79 3.00
C ALA A 62 6.98 0.61 2.52
N ARG A 63 7.42 -0.63 2.28
CA ARG A 63 8.79 -0.92 1.81
C ARG A 63 8.93 -0.87 0.30
N HIS A 64 7.98 -1.45 -0.44
CA HIS A 64 8.04 -1.38 -1.90
C HIS A 64 7.52 -0.04 -2.43
N GLY A 65 6.74 0.72 -1.66
CA GLY A 65 6.31 2.09 -1.95
C GLY A 65 5.37 2.24 -3.16
N LEU A 66 4.81 1.16 -3.69
CA LEU A 66 3.96 1.18 -4.88
C LEU A 66 2.60 1.81 -4.58
N THR A 67 2.12 2.62 -5.53
CA THR A 67 0.76 3.15 -5.62
C THR A 67 0.21 2.87 -7.01
N ASN A 68 -1.11 2.95 -7.20
CA ASN A 68 -1.71 2.72 -8.52
C ASN A 68 -1.11 3.66 -9.58
N SER A 69 -0.95 4.95 -9.25
CA SER A 69 -0.36 5.92 -10.18
C SER A 69 1.11 5.61 -10.51
N MET A 70 1.90 5.14 -9.55
CA MET A 70 3.29 4.73 -9.83
C MET A 70 3.32 3.48 -10.70
N ALA A 71 2.48 2.49 -10.41
CA ALA A 71 2.41 1.27 -11.19
C ALA A 71 1.96 1.50 -12.65
N ASP A 72 1.14 2.53 -12.88
CA ASP A 72 0.68 2.91 -14.23
C ASP A 72 1.78 3.53 -15.09
N GLU A 73 2.72 4.27 -14.49
CA GLU A 73 3.61 5.16 -15.22
C GLU A 73 5.11 4.84 -15.05
N ILE A 74 5.50 4.25 -13.91
CA ILE A 74 6.91 4.14 -13.51
C ILE A 74 7.31 2.67 -13.40
N PRO A 75 8.27 2.19 -14.22
CA PRO A 75 8.82 0.86 -14.07
C PRO A 75 9.41 0.63 -12.68
N TYR A 76 9.11 -0.53 -12.07
CA TYR A 76 9.73 -0.89 -10.80
C TYR A 76 11.26 -1.00 -10.95
N PRO A 77 12.05 -0.40 -10.02
CA PRO A 77 13.49 -0.34 -10.16
C PRO A 77 14.15 -1.72 -10.07
N VAL A 78 14.99 -2.09 -11.04
CA VAL A 78 15.72 -3.36 -11.04
C VAL A 78 16.80 -3.45 -9.95
N ASP A 79 17.18 -2.35 -9.35
CA ASP A 79 18.12 -2.25 -8.23
C ASP A 79 17.42 -2.08 -6.87
N SER A 80 16.10 -2.15 -6.83
CA SER A 80 15.34 -2.13 -5.59
C SER A 80 15.86 -3.20 -4.61
N PRO A 81 16.02 -2.88 -3.31
CA PRO A 81 16.37 -3.85 -2.29
C PRO A 81 15.26 -4.90 -2.04
N TYR A 82 14.09 -4.67 -2.60
CA TYR A 82 12.92 -5.54 -2.52
C TYR A 82 12.57 -6.10 -3.90
N PRO A 83 13.31 -7.08 -4.42
CA PRO A 83 13.06 -7.66 -5.73
C PRO A 83 11.69 -8.35 -5.78
N SER A 84 11.05 -8.40 -6.95
CA SER A 84 9.90 -9.28 -7.15
C SER A 84 10.31 -10.75 -7.13
N VAL A 85 9.34 -11.64 -6.90
CA VAL A 85 9.54 -13.08 -7.00
C VAL A 85 10.07 -13.49 -8.39
N PHE A 86 9.70 -12.77 -9.43
CA PHE A 86 10.21 -12.99 -10.80
C PHE A 86 11.70 -12.73 -10.89
N ARG A 87 12.16 -11.59 -10.34
CA ARG A 87 13.59 -11.26 -10.33
C ARG A 87 14.38 -12.25 -9.50
N VAL A 88 13.89 -12.65 -8.32
CA VAL A 88 14.57 -13.65 -7.49
C VAL A 88 14.71 -14.98 -8.21
N ILE A 89 13.65 -15.44 -8.89
CA ILE A 89 13.71 -16.68 -9.69
C ILE A 89 14.70 -16.52 -10.86
N ARG A 90 14.67 -15.39 -11.56
CA ARG A 90 15.59 -15.12 -12.68
C ARG A 90 17.06 -15.14 -12.24
N GLU A 91 17.36 -14.53 -11.08
CA GLU A 91 18.73 -14.51 -10.53
C GLU A 91 19.21 -15.92 -10.11
N ALA A 92 18.30 -16.73 -9.54
CA ALA A 92 18.62 -18.10 -9.14
C ALA A 92 18.62 -19.11 -10.29
N MET A 93 17.78 -18.89 -11.28
CA MET A 93 17.55 -19.78 -12.43
C MET A 93 17.55 -18.97 -13.75
N PRO A 94 18.72 -18.65 -14.31
CA PRO A 94 18.82 -17.78 -15.49
C PRO A 94 18.01 -18.21 -16.72
N GLU A 95 17.79 -19.52 -16.89
CA GLU A 95 17.05 -20.10 -18.02
C GLU A 95 15.54 -20.31 -17.74
N ALA A 96 15.06 -19.92 -16.54
CA ALA A 96 13.66 -20.09 -16.16
C ALA A 96 12.71 -19.43 -17.17
N LYS A 97 11.62 -20.12 -17.54
CA LYS A 97 10.56 -19.53 -18.35
C LYS A 97 9.52 -18.91 -17.46
N LEU A 98 9.46 -17.58 -17.46
CA LEU A 98 8.62 -16.76 -16.61
C LEU A 98 7.59 -16.03 -17.47
N ALA A 99 6.33 -16.01 -17.05
CA ALA A 99 5.30 -15.28 -17.78
C ALA A 99 4.29 -14.63 -16.83
N SER A 100 3.79 -13.46 -17.23
CA SER A 100 2.79 -12.66 -16.54
C SER A 100 1.69 -12.26 -17.52
N PHE A 101 0.46 -12.63 -17.21
CA PHE A 101 -0.75 -12.41 -17.99
C PHE A 101 -1.70 -11.54 -17.15
N CYS A 102 -1.84 -10.25 -17.48
CA CYS A 102 -2.57 -9.31 -16.66
C CYS A 102 -3.64 -8.58 -17.47
N ASP A 103 -4.83 -8.39 -16.88
CA ASP A 103 -5.83 -7.48 -17.42
C ASP A 103 -5.46 -6.04 -17.02
N TRP A 104 -5.21 -5.79 -15.73
CA TRP A 104 -4.67 -4.51 -15.29
C TRP A 104 -3.18 -4.42 -15.64
N GLY A 105 -2.91 -3.70 -16.75
CA GLY A 105 -1.56 -3.60 -17.34
C GLY A 105 -0.48 -3.05 -16.43
N SER A 106 -0.85 -2.28 -15.40
CA SER A 106 0.04 -1.65 -14.44
C SER A 106 0.90 -2.65 -13.65
N VAL A 107 0.39 -3.86 -13.43
CA VAL A 107 1.20 -4.95 -12.84
C VAL A 107 2.44 -5.23 -13.69
N ASN A 108 2.26 -5.32 -15.00
CA ASN A 108 3.33 -5.59 -15.95
C ASN A 108 4.23 -4.37 -16.23
N ILE A 109 3.73 -3.15 -16.02
CA ILE A 109 4.48 -1.91 -16.26
C ILE A 109 5.32 -1.55 -15.05
N GLY A 110 4.71 -1.43 -13.88
CA GLY A 110 5.29 -0.79 -12.71
C GLY A 110 5.41 -1.67 -11.46
N ILE A 111 4.94 -2.94 -11.46
CA ILE A 111 5.10 -3.83 -10.31
C ILE A 111 6.17 -4.89 -10.60
N ILE A 112 6.09 -5.59 -11.71
CA ILE A 112 7.11 -6.55 -12.12
C ILE A 112 8.21 -5.81 -12.86
N GLU A 113 9.47 -5.95 -12.43
CA GLU A 113 10.61 -5.30 -13.08
C GLU A 113 10.64 -5.58 -14.59
N ASN A 114 11.06 -4.57 -15.33
CA ASN A 114 11.41 -4.73 -16.74
C ASN A 114 12.83 -5.31 -16.87
N ASP A 115 13.22 -5.74 -18.05
CA ASP A 115 14.58 -6.22 -18.37
C ASP A 115 15.06 -7.46 -17.59
N ILE A 116 14.12 -8.24 -17.02
CA ILE A 116 14.38 -9.53 -16.37
C ILE A 116 13.85 -10.74 -17.17
N ASP A 117 13.61 -10.56 -18.46
CA ASP A 117 13.15 -11.60 -19.40
C ASP A 117 11.88 -12.36 -18.92
N VAL A 118 10.83 -11.61 -18.59
CA VAL A 118 9.48 -12.13 -18.32
C VAL A 118 8.62 -11.91 -19.56
N TYR A 119 7.97 -12.97 -20.05
CA TYR A 119 6.93 -12.81 -21.07
C TYR A 119 5.74 -12.09 -20.45
N LYS A 120 5.41 -10.90 -20.90
CA LYS A 120 4.33 -10.06 -20.40
C LYS A 120 3.25 -9.88 -21.45
N LEU A 121 1.99 -10.19 -21.10
CA LEU A 121 0.83 -9.97 -21.95
C LEU A 121 -0.26 -9.23 -21.19
N ASN A 122 -0.77 -8.14 -21.76
CA ASN A 122 -1.89 -7.39 -21.22
C ASN A 122 -3.11 -7.55 -22.14
N ALA A 123 -4.20 -8.04 -21.59
CA ALA A 123 -5.49 -8.17 -22.28
C ALA A 123 -6.60 -8.45 -21.26
N SER A 124 -7.87 -8.23 -21.63
CA SER A 124 -9.00 -8.61 -20.77
C SER A 124 -8.97 -10.09 -20.41
N ASP A 125 -9.39 -10.44 -19.19
CA ASP A 125 -9.32 -11.78 -18.59
C ASP A 125 -9.57 -12.92 -19.58
N TYR A 126 -10.72 -12.86 -20.30
CA TYR A 126 -11.11 -13.93 -21.24
C TYR A 126 -10.15 -14.06 -22.44
N LYS A 127 -9.43 -12.99 -22.80
CA LYS A 127 -8.44 -13.00 -23.89
C LYS A 127 -7.08 -13.50 -23.44
N LEU A 128 -6.81 -13.60 -22.16
CA LEU A 128 -5.56 -14.13 -21.62
C LEU A 128 -5.51 -15.65 -21.69
N VAL A 129 -6.66 -16.33 -21.67
CA VAL A 129 -6.76 -17.78 -21.52
C VAL A 129 -6.12 -18.55 -22.68
N GLU A 130 -6.45 -18.23 -23.94
CA GLU A 130 -5.88 -18.94 -25.09
C GLU A 130 -4.38 -18.72 -25.26
N PRO A 131 -3.84 -17.47 -25.17
CA PRO A 131 -2.41 -17.25 -25.18
C PRO A 131 -1.67 -17.96 -24.05
N ALA A 132 -2.26 -18.06 -22.86
CA ALA A 132 -1.68 -18.78 -21.74
C ALA A 132 -1.60 -20.29 -22.02
N ILE A 133 -2.67 -20.89 -22.58
CA ILE A 133 -2.69 -22.29 -23.00
C ILE A 133 -1.64 -22.54 -24.10
N GLU A 134 -1.53 -21.64 -25.06
CA GLU A 134 -0.50 -21.71 -26.10
C GLU A 134 0.90 -21.62 -25.49
N TYR A 135 1.13 -20.71 -24.54
CA TYR A 135 2.40 -20.59 -23.83
C TYR A 135 2.76 -21.89 -23.09
N ILE A 136 1.80 -22.48 -22.35
CA ILE A 136 1.97 -23.76 -21.63
C ILE A 136 2.32 -24.90 -22.62
N ASN A 137 1.68 -24.91 -23.78
CA ASN A 137 1.94 -25.96 -24.79
C ASN A 137 3.34 -25.86 -25.40
N ASN A 138 3.91 -24.66 -25.50
CA ASN A 138 5.17 -24.40 -26.19
C ASN A 138 6.38 -24.23 -25.25
N ASN A 139 6.16 -24.04 -23.93
CA ASN A 139 7.23 -23.76 -22.98
C ASN A 139 7.15 -24.70 -21.78
N ASP A 140 8.30 -25.07 -21.23
CA ASP A 140 8.45 -25.67 -19.91
C ASP A 140 8.62 -24.52 -18.91
N PHE A 141 7.51 -24.00 -18.39
CA PHE A 141 7.50 -22.81 -17.55
C PHE A 141 7.97 -23.09 -16.12
N THR A 142 8.53 -22.09 -15.48
CA THR A 142 8.87 -22.12 -14.04
C THR A 142 7.83 -21.37 -13.21
N LEU A 143 7.42 -20.15 -13.63
CA LEU A 143 6.38 -19.37 -12.98
C LEU A 143 5.44 -18.77 -14.03
N LEU A 144 4.15 -19.02 -13.86
CA LEU A 144 3.07 -18.29 -14.52
C LEU A 144 2.30 -17.48 -13.47
N PHE A 145 2.06 -16.24 -13.77
CA PHE A 145 1.21 -15.36 -12.95
C PHE A 145 0.08 -14.82 -13.80
N PHE A 146 -1.11 -14.81 -13.22
CA PHE A 146 -2.31 -14.23 -13.81
C PHE A 146 -2.85 -13.18 -12.86
N GLN A 147 -3.17 -12.00 -13.36
CA GLN A 147 -4.01 -11.03 -12.67
C GLN A 147 -5.28 -10.87 -13.50
N PHE A 148 -6.40 -11.32 -12.95
CA PHE A 148 -7.73 -11.17 -13.51
C PHE A 148 -8.44 -10.02 -12.80
N ASP A 149 -8.87 -9.01 -13.55
CA ASP A 149 -9.37 -7.72 -13.06
C ASP A 149 -10.89 -7.60 -13.09
N SER A 150 -11.56 -8.42 -13.90
CA SER A 150 -13.00 -8.27 -14.16
C SER A 150 -13.87 -8.44 -12.93
N VAL A 151 -13.39 -9.13 -11.88
CA VAL A 151 -14.13 -9.31 -10.63
C VAL A 151 -14.18 -8.00 -9.86
N ASP A 152 -13.05 -7.29 -9.76
CA ASP A 152 -12.98 -5.96 -9.16
C ASP A 152 -13.85 -4.96 -9.93
N GLY A 153 -13.77 -4.96 -11.27
CA GLY A 153 -14.62 -4.16 -12.12
C GLY A 153 -16.12 -4.41 -11.87
N ALA A 154 -16.54 -5.66 -11.64
CA ALA A 154 -17.91 -5.99 -11.28
C ALA A 154 -18.28 -5.50 -9.87
N GLY A 155 -17.34 -5.57 -8.91
CA GLY A 155 -17.48 -5.01 -7.57
C GLY A 155 -17.73 -3.52 -7.59
N HIS A 156 -16.93 -2.77 -8.34
CA HIS A 156 -17.12 -1.33 -8.53
C HIS A 156 -18.43 -0.97 -9.23
N GLY A 157 -18.80 -1.74 -10.26
CA GLY A 157 -20.00 -1.44 -11.08
C GLY A 157 -21.31 -1.82 -10.42
N HIS A 158 -21.36 -2.89 -9.62
CA HIS A 158 -22.59 -3.50 -9.11
C HIS A 158 -22.60 -3.69 -7.59
N GLY A 159 -21.48 -3.46 -6.93
CA GLY A 159 -21.23 -3.70 -5.51
C GLY A 159 -20.57 -5.06 -5.26
N TYR A 160 -19.60 -5.05 -4.34
CA TYR A 160 -18.92 -6.26 -3.88
C TYR A 160 -19.92 -7.18 -3.16
N GLY A 161 -19.89 -8.47 -3.47
CA GLY A 161 -20.86 -9.45 -2.99
C GLY A 161 -22.22 -9.43 -3.71
N SER A 162 -22.40 -8.55 -4.71
CA SER A 162 -23.59 -8.58 -5.57
C SER A 162 -23.63 -9.85 -6.42
N LYS A 163 -24.78 -10.12 -7.00
CA LYS A 163 -24.95 -11.25 -7.92
C LYS A 163 -23.97 -11.18 -9.10
N GLU A 164 -23.80 -10.00 -9.68
CA GLU A 164 -22.91 -9.75 -10.81
C GLU A 164 -21.44 -9.96 -10.44
N HIS A 165 -21.04 -9.55 -9.24
CA HIS A 165 -19.71 -9.80 -8.70
C HIS A 165 -19.45 -11.30 -8.52
N LEU A 166 -20.37 -12.04 -7.90
CA LEU A 166 -20.27 -13.50 -7.71
C LEU A 166 -20.27 -14.26 -9.05
N GLU A 167 -21.11 -13.85 -10.01
CA GLU A 167 -21.11 -14.43 -11.37
C GLU A 167 -19.77 -14.21 -12.09
N MET A 168 -19.07 -13.09 -11.81
CA MET A 168 -17.76 -12.84 -12.39
C MET A 168 -16.69 -13.73 -11.75
N ILE A 169 -16.74 -14.00 -10.44
CA ILE A 169 -15.88 -15.00 -9.79
C ILE A 169 -16.10 -16.39 -10.43
N THR A 170 -17.36 -16.78 -10.66
CA THR A 170 -17.71 -18.04 -11.35
C THR A 170 -17.12 -18.11 -12.77
N LYS A 171 -17.11 -17.01 -13.52
CA LYS A 171 -16.46 -16.95 -14.83
C LYS A 171 -14.95 -17.14 -14.74
N ASN A 172 -14.32 -16.48 -13.78
CA ASN A 172 -12.88 -16.63 -13.54
C ASN A 172 -12.52 -18.06 -13.11
N ASP A 173 -13.35 -18.73 -12.32
CA ASP A 173 -13.22 -20.16 -12.02
C ASP A 173 -13.15 -21.00 -13.31
N GLY A 174 -13.99 -20.68 -14.30
CA GLY A 174 -13.93 -21.34 -15.62
C GLY A 174 -12.63 -21.09 -16.37
N TYR A 175 -12.01 -19.92 -16.25
CA TYR A 175 -10.71 -19.60 -16.85
C TYR A 175 -9.59 -20.38 -16.17
N ILE A 176 -9.59 -20.41 -14.82
CA ILE A 176 -8.66 -21.22 -14.01
C ILE A 176 -8.74 -22.69 -14.44
N GLY A 177 -9.98 -23.25 -14.51
CA GLY A 177 -10.20 -24.63 -14.91
C GLY A 177 -9.55 -24.98 -16.26
N ARG A 178 -9.75 -24.15 -17.28
CA ARG A 178 -9.19 -24.36 -18.62
C ARG A 178 -7.65 -24.32 -18.62
N ILE A 179 -7.05 -23.44 -17.87
CA ILE A 179 -5.57 -23.32 -17.78
C ILE A 179 -5.01 -24.52 -17.03
N VAL A 180 -5.64 -24.94 -15.92
CA VAL A 180 -5.25 -26.13 -15.16
C VAL A 180 -5.39 -27.40 -16.01
N ASP A 181 -6.46 -27.53 -16.80
CA ASP A 181 -6.64 -28.66 -17.72
C ASP A 181 -5.52 -28.75 -18.79
N ALA A 182 -5.01 -27.58 -19.24
CA ALA A 182 -3.86 -27.56 -20.14
C ALA A 182 -2.57 -28.08 -19.47
N ILE A 183 -2.35 -27.76 -18.20
CA ILE A 183 -1.22 -28.28 -17.40
C ILE A 183 -1.38 -29.79 -17.18
N GLU A 184 -2.60 -30.24 -16.84
CA GLU A 184 -2.92 -31.64 -16.67
C GLU A 184 -2.68 -32.44 -17.94
N LYS A 185 -3.10 -31.93 -19.10
CA LYS A 185 -2.86 -32.54 -20.41
C LYS A 185 -1.38 -32.71 -20.77
N ARG A 186 -0.51 -31.84 -20.23
CA ARG A 186 0.95 -31.94 -20.33
C ARG A 186 1.53 -33.00 -19.36
N GLY A 187 0.71 -33.55 -18.44
CA GLY A 187 1.17 -34.47 -17.40
C GLY A 187 1.98 -33.78 -16.28
N TRP A 188 1.76 -32.49 -16.05
CA TRP A 188 2.59 -31.68 -15.17
C TRP A 188 1.95 -31.36 -13.82
N LEU A 189 0.70 -31.77 -13.54
CA LEU A 189 0.02 -31.48 -12.28
C LEU A 189 0.79 -31.90 -11.04
N GLU A 190 1.48 -33.04 -11.08
CA GLU A 190 2.15 -33.61 -9.92
C GLU A 190 3.42 -32.85 -9.52
N ASP A 191 4.05 -32.10 -10.43
CA ASP A 191 5.22 -31.27 -10.18
C ASP A 191 4.94 -29.76 -10.38
N THR A 192 3.65 -29.39 -10.34
CA THR A 192 3.18 -28.00 -10.39
C THR A 192 2.48 -27.63 -9.09
N LEU A 193 2.90 -26.52 -8.48
CA LEU A 193 2.15 -25.84 -7.41
C LEU A 193 1.14 -24.87 -8.04
N ILE A 194 -0.12 -25.02 -7.71
CA ILE A 194 -1.21 -24.16 -8.16
C ILE A 194 -1.69 -23.33 -6.99
N LEU A 195 -1.69 -22.03 -7.14
CA LEU A 195 -2.13 -21.03 -6.15
C LEU A 195 -3.27 -20.19 -6.73
N VAL A 196 -4.26 -19.88 -5.90
CA VAL A 196 -5.29 -18.87 -6.17
C VAL A 196 -5.36 -17.95 -4.97
N GLU A 197 -5.33 -16.65 -5.18
CA GLU A 197 -5.41 -15.66 -4.12
C GLU A 197 -6.08 -14.39 -4.64
N ALA A 198 -6.87 -13.70 -3.80
CA ALA A 198 -7.29 -12.35 -4.07
C ALA A 198 -6.27 -11.37 -3.48
N ASP A 199 -6.15 -10.22 -4.08
CA ASP A 199 -5.28 -9.14 -3.57
C ASP A 199 -5.99 -8.34 -2.47
N HIS A 200 -7.27 -8.03 -2.62
CA HIS A 200 -8.14 -7.39 -1.63
C HIS A 200 -9.59 -7.82 -1.82
N GLY A 201 -10.43 -7.44 -0.91
CA GLY A 201 -11.88 -7.47 -1.07
C GLY A 201 -12.45 -6.07 -1.24
N GLY A 202 -13.74 -5.90 -0.97
CA GLY A 202 -14.40 -4.61 -1.04
C GLY A 202 -15.77 -4.62 -0.41
N ILE A 203 -16.35 -3.44 -0.19
CA ILE A 203 -17.67 -3.25 0.39
C ILE A 203 -18.45 -2.17 -0.37
N GLY A 204 -19.74 -2.37 -0.62
CA GLY A 204 -20.50 -1.47 -1.47
C GLY A 204 -19.87 -1.41 -2.86
N GLY A 205 -19.52 -0.25 -3.35
CA GLY A 205 -18.87 -0.04 -4.66
C GLY A 205 -17.39 0.32 -4.58
N GLY A 206 -16.70 0.04 -3.46
CA GLY A 206 -15.31 0.46 -3.27
C GLY A 206 -14.50 -0.41 -2.33
N HIS A 207 -13.23 -0.09 -2.24
CA HIS A 207 -12.22 -0.70 -1.38
C HIS A 207 -11.17 0.36 -1.00
N GLY A 208 -10.13 -0.01 -0.24
CA GLY A 208 -9.06 0.89 0.23
C GLY A 208 -9.15 1.17 1.73
N GLY A 209 -10.11 0.58 2.42
CA GLY A 209 -10.29 0.66 3.86
C GLY A 209 -9.76 -0.59 4.58
N ALA A 210 -10.19 -0.75 5.83
CA ALA A 210 -9.77 -1.82 6.73
C ALA A 210 -10.97 -2.61 7.28
N SER A 211 -12.13 -2.57 6.61
CA SER A 211 -13.26 -3.42 6.98
C SER A 211 -12.92 -4.90 6.80
N ASP A 212 -13.66 -5.78 7.44
CA ASP A 212 -13.42 -7.22 7.28
C ASP A 212 -13.63 -7.69 5.84
N GLU A 213 -14.54 -7.05 5.11
CA GLU A 213 -14.83 -7.32 3.70
C GLU A 213 -13.70 -6.84 2.77
N GLU A 214 -12.93 -5.84 3.16
CA GLU A 214 -11.83 -5.28 2.36
C GLU A 214 -10.50 -5.97 2.66
N LYS A 215 -10.18 -6.24 3.93
CA LYS A 215 -8.85 -6.70 4.36
C LYS A 215 -8.65 -8.21 4.35
N TRP A 216 -9.72 -9.00 4.47
CA TRP A 216 -9.61 -10.44 4.44
C TRP A 216 -9.79 -10.97 3.02
N VAL A 217 -8.86 -11.82 2.61
CA VAL A 217 -8.88 -12.49 1.31
C VAL A 217 -8.72 -14.00 1.49
N SER A 218 -9.18 -14.75 0.50
CA SER A 218 -9.00 -16.20 0.48
C SER A 218 -7.74 -16.58 -0.29
N PHE A 219 -7.03 -17.59 0.21
CA PHE A 219 -5.88 -18.21 -0.41
C PHE A 219 -6.11 -19.71 -0.55
N TYR A 220 -5.77 -20.27 -1.70
CA TYR A 220 -5.87 -21.69 -2.01
C TYR A 220 -4.57 -22.19 -2.62
N ALA A 221 -4.14 -23.39 -2.21
CA ALA A 221 -2.94 -24.03 -2.77
C ALA A 221 -3.17 -25.52 -2.97
N ALA A 222 -2.73 -26.04 -4.13
CA ALA A 222 -2.79 -27.47 -4.45
C ALA A 222 -1.61 -27.90 -5.34
N GLY A 223 -1.43 -29.21 -5.48
CA GLY A 223 -0.37 -29.79 -6.31
C GLY A 223 0.92 -30.06 -5.55
N GLY A 224 1.86 -30.72 -6.21
CA GLY A 224 3.11 -31.12 -5.59
C GLY A 224 2.92 -31.91 -4.30
N ASN A 225 3.53 -31.42 -3.22
CA ASN A 225 3.47 -31.98 -1.86
C ASN A 225 2.72 -31.07 -0.87
N VAL A 226 1.83 -30.21 -1.39
CA VAL A 226 0.93 -29.43 -0.54
C VAL A 226 0.05 -30.36 0.28
N ARG A 227 -0.04 -30.12 1.58
CA ARG A 227 -0.85 -30.90 2.50
C ARG A 227 -2.28 -30.35 2.56
N ASN A 228 -3.23 -31.24 2.84
CA ASN A 228 -4.61 -30.83 3.16
C ASN A 228 -4.62 -30.23 4.57
N VAL A 229 -4.66 -28.90 4.64
CA VAL A 229 -4.59 -28.13 5.89
C VAL A 229 -5.29 -26.79 5.75
N GLU A 230 -5.97 -26.36 6.81
CA GLU A 230 -6.42 -24.98 6.94
C GLU A 230 -5.30 -24.14 7.57
N LEU A 231 -4.89 -23.12 6.84
CA LEU A 231 -3.82 -22.22 7.25
C LEU A 231 -4.40 -21.05 8.03
N THR A 232 -3.68 -20.65 9.05
CA THR A 232 -4.01 -19.49 9.89
C THR A 232 -2.86 -18.51 9.89
N ASP A 233 -3.13 -17.25 10.20
CA ASP A 233 -2.11 -16.18 10.31
C ASP A 233 -1.29 -16.00 9.02
N MET A 234 -1.98 -16.03 7.87
CA MET A 234 -1.42 -15.72 6.57
C MET A 234 -1.57 -14.24 6.23
N MET A 235 -0.61 -13.74 5.46
CA MET A 235 -0.65 -12.44 4.80
C MET A 235 -0.34 -12.60 3.30
N VAL A 236 -0.86 -11.72 2.45
CA VAL A 236 -0.61 -11.79 1.00
C VAL A 236 0.88 -11.76 0.66
N ARG A 237 1.71 -11.10 1.47
CA ARG A 237 3.18 -11.09 1.33
C ARG A 237 3.87 -12.42 1.66
N ASP A 238 3.13 -13.43 2.12
CA ASP A 238 3.66 -14.79 2.33
C ASP A 238 3.73 -15.57 1.01
N THR A 239 2.91 -15.22 0.04
CA THR A 239 2.77 -15.92 -1.24
C THR A 239 4.07 -16.02 -2.03
N PRO A 240 4.90 -14.98 -2.19
CA PRO A 240 6.16 -15.15 -2.91
C PRO A 240 7.17 -16.01 -2.12
N SER A 241 7.10 -16.04 -0.78
CA SER A 241 7.91 -16.95 0.05
C SER A 241 7.51 -18.42 -0.17
N ILE A 242 6.21 -18.69 -0.33
CA ILE A 242 5.68 -20.01 -0.68
C ILE A 242 6.19 -20.46 -2.05
N ILE A 243 6.16 -19.55 -3.04
CA ILE A 243 6.65 -19.83 -4.40
C ILE A 243 8.14 -20.19 -4.37
N LEU A 244 8.97 -19.39 -3.72
CA LEU A 244 10.41 -19.65 -3.63
C LEU A 244 10.72 -20.95 -2.89
N HIS A 245 10.03 -21.22 -1.76
CA HIS A 245 10.19 -22.48 -1.02
C HIS A 245 9.88 -23.68 -1.90
N ALA A 246 8.77 -23.66 -2.64
CA ALA A 246 8.37 -24.71 -3.54
C ALA A 246 9.42 -25.00 -4.64
N LEU A 247 10.08 -23.95 -5.13
CA LEU A 247 11.14 -24.04 -6.15
C LEU A 247 12.53 -24.33 -5.54
N GLY A 248 12.65 -24.42 -4.20
CA GLY A 248 13.93 -24.64 -3.53
C GLY A 248 14.88 -23.43 -3.58
N ILE A 249 14.34 -22.23 -3.77
CA ILE A 249 15.10 -20.99 -3.89
C ILE A 249 15.09 -20.27 -2.51
N PRO A 250 16.26 -19.86 -1.98
CA PRO A 250 16.30 -19.10 -0.75
C PRO A 250 15.59 -17.75 -0.87
N GLN A 251 14.81 -17.41 0.13
CA GLN A 251 14.14 -16.11 0.22
C GLN A 251 15.16 -14.98 0.46
N PRO A 252 14.99 -13.79 -0.16
CA PRO A 252 15.77 -12.60 0.15
C PRO A 252 15.66 -12.19 1.63
N VAL A 253 16.78 -11.78 2.23
CA VAL A 253 16.84 -11.40 3.65
C VAL A 253 15.92 -10.22 3.99
N GLY A 254 15.64 -9.35 3.01
CA GLY A 254 14.77 -8.19 3.18
C GLY A 254 13.27 -8.49 3.18
N TRP A 255 12.87 -9.71 2.82
CA TRP A 255 11.46 -10.08 2.79
C TRP A 255 10.92 -10.38 4.18
N SER A 256 9.69 -9.95 4.45
CA SER A 256 8.96 -10.21 5.71
C SER A 256 7.90 -11.31 5.57
N GLY A 257 7.65 -11.79 4.35
CA GLY A 257 6.82 -12.96 4.11
C GLY A 257 7.47 -14.25 4.67
N ARG A 258 6.66 -15.25 4.92
CA ARG A 258 7.09 -16.56 5.44
C ARG A 258 6.28 -17.70 4.82
N VAL A 259 6.81 -18.91 4.89
CA VAL A 259 6.05 -20.12 4.57
C VAL A 259 5.17 -20.52 5.75
N PRO A 260 3.84 -20.67 5.58
CA PRO A 260 2.95 -21.11 6.64
C PRO A 260 3.27 -22.52 7.11
N GLY A 261 3.30 -22.71 8.42
CA GLY A 261 3.53 -24.03 9.02
C GLY A 261 2.44 -25.03 8.65
N GLY A 262 2.86 -26.26 8.39
CA GLY A 262 1.97 -27.35 8.03
C GLY A 262 1.56 -27.42 6.58
N MET A 263 1.86 -26.40 5.75
CA MET A 263 1.56 -26.41 4.32
C MET A 263 2.37 -27.44 3.55
N PHE A 264 3.65 -27.57 3.87
CA PHE A 264 4.57 -28.55 3.25
C PHE A 264 5.09 -29.54 4.30
N PRO A 265 5.43 -30.79 3.93
CA PRO A 265 5.94 -31.81 4.85
C PRO A 265 7.25 -31.45 5.55
N ASP A 266 8.06 -30.61 4.94
CA ASP A 266 9.35 -30.11 5.44
C ASP A 266 9.24 -28.77 6.19
N CYS A 267 8.06 -28.17 6.23
CA CYS A 267 7.75 -26.94 6.95
C CYS A 267 6.56 -27.16 7.89
N MET A 268 6.76 -27.87 8.99
CA MET A 268 5.67 -28.23 9.92
C MET A 268 5.25 -27.10 10.85
N GLU A 269 6.14 -26.17 11.13
CA GLU A 269 5.89 -25.01 11.99
C GLU A 269 6.18 -23.73 11.20
N SER A 270 5.32 -22.73 11.38
CA SER A 270 5.59 -21.41 10.82
C SER A 270 6.85 -20.83 11.46
N LEU A 271 7.77 -20.34 10.66
CA LEU A 271 8.81 -19.48 11.19
C LEU A 271 8.15 -18.25 11.84
N PRO A 272 8.72 -17.72 12.95
CA PRO A 272 8.25 -16.45 13.46
C PRO A 272 8.28 -15.43 12.33
N ARG A 273 7.26 -14.56 12.23
CA ARG A 273 7.42 -13.38 11.37
C ARG A 273 8.64 -12.64 11.85
N PRO A 274 9.46 -12.09 10.95
CA PRO A 274 10.55 -11.24 11.36
C PRO A 274 9.99 -10.18 12.32
N GLU A 275 10.39 -10.22 13.59
CA GLU A 275 9.94 -9.24 14.58
C GLU A 275 10.42 -7.87 14.13
N GLY A 276 9.45 -6.99 13.95
CA GLY A 276 9.66 -5.61 13.61
C GLY A 276 10.34 -5.42 12.25
N ILE A 277 9.88 -4.45 11.53
CA ILE A 277 10.69 -3.83 10.49
C ILE A 277 12.08 -3.65 11.10
N PRO A 278 13.18 -4.16 10.52
CA PRO A 278 14.48 -3.60 10.86
C PRO A 278 14.27 -2.10 10.70
N LYS A 279 14.36 -1.30 11.78
CA LYS A 279 14.34 0.17 11.70
C LYS A 279 15.04 0.49 10.41
N PRO A 280 14.43 1.20 9.44
CA PRO A 280 14.87 1.28 8.05
C PRO A 280 16.39 1.24 8.04
N GLY A 281 16.93 0.11 7.59
CA GLY A 281 18.30 -0.28 7.95
C GLY A 281 19.15 0.87 7.57
N LYS A 282 19.92 1.42 8.47
CA LYS A 282 20.78 2.58 8.27
C LYS A 282 21.18 2.55 6.82
N SER A 283 20.57 3.40 6.02
CA SER A 283 20.68 3.53 4.55
C SER A 283 22.04 2.97 4.15
N LEU A 284 22.07 1.96 3.27
CA LEU A 284 23.29 1.31 2.80
C LEU A 284 24.39 2.34 2.84
N LYS A 285 25.42 2.15 3.66
CA LYS A 285 26.46 3.10 4.01
C LYS A 285 26.68 4.07 2.85
N ARG A 286 25.97 5.19 2.83
CA ARG A 286 26.47 6.35 2.09
C ARG A 286 27.82 6.62 2.69
N GLU A 287 28.85 6.53 1.88
CA GLU A 287 30.18 7.00 2.25
C GLU A 287 29.98 8.29 3.03
N LYS A 288 30.57 8.37 4.22
CA LYS A 288 30.54 9.57 5.04
C LYS A 288 30.88 10.75 4.14
N LEU A 289 29.86 11.43 3.64
CA LEU A 289 30.02 12.76 3.09
C LEU A 289 30.49 13.59 4.28
N GLU A 290 31.74 14.02 4.21
CA GLU A 290 32.36 14.87 5.19
C GLU A 290 31.40 16.02 5.52
N GLU A 291 31.20 16.24 6.80
CA GLU A 291 30.34 17.26 7.39
C GLU A 291 30.64 18.65 6.83
N LYS A 292 29.97 19.00 5.74
CA LYS A 292 29.80 20.40 5.38
C LYS A 292 28.46 20.84 5.95
N ASN A 293 28.50 21.75 6.91
CA ASN A 293 27.34 22.41 7.54
C ASN A 293 26.33 23.03 6.53
N GLU A 294 26.65 23.05 5.25
CA GLU A 294 25.85 23.62 4.16
C GLU A 294 24.66 22.73 3.72
N PHE A 295 24.52 21.49 4.23
CA PHE A 295 23.47 20.54 3.81
C PHE A 295 22.38 20.29 4.87
N ARG A 296 22.38 21.00 5.98
CA ARG A 296 21.37 20.85 7.02
C ARG A 296 20.30 21.92 6.86
N THR A 297 19.04 21.53 6.77
CA THR A 297 17.89 22.44 6.77
C THR A 297 16.98 22.02 7.91
N SER A 298 16.75 22.92 8.86
CA SER A 298 15.71 22.75 9.89
C SER A 298 14.38 23.31 9.40
N PHE A 299 13.29 23.01 10.10
CA PHE A 299 12.01 23.62 9.79
C PHE A 299 12.03 25.16 9.91
N ALA A 300 12.84 25.68 10.83
CA ALA A 300 13.02 27.13 10.98
C ALA A 300 13.65 27.76 9.72
N ASP A 301 14.52 27.05 9.01
CA ASP A 301 15.20 27.53 7.80
C ASP A 301 14.27 27.59 6.57
N LEU A 302 13.06 27.00 6.66
CA LEU A 302 12.05 27.00 5.61
C LEU A 302 11.16 28.25 5.59
N GLU A 303 11.46 29.24 6.44
CA GLU A 303 10.64 30.45 6.62
C GLU A 303 9.16 30.11 6.89
N PRO A 304 8.87 29.40 7.99
CA PRO A 304 7.55 28.86 8.23
C PRO A 304 6.52 29.97 8.47
N LEU A 305 5.29 29.75 7.98
CA LEU A 305 4.11 30.52 8.34
C LEU A 305 3.59 30.15 9.72
N VAL A 306 3.67 28.85 10.03
CA VAL A 306 3.32 28.28 11.33
C VAL A 306 4.39 27.23 11.65
N TYR A 307 5.05 27.36 12.80
CA TYR A 307 5.97 26.35 13.31
C TYR A 307 5.66 26.08 14.78
N ILE A 308 5.48 24.84 15.13
CA ILE A 308 5.19 24.37 16.49
C ILE A 308 6.12 23.20 16.81
N PRO A 309 7.22 23.44 17.52
CA PRO A 309 8.15 22.37 17.92
C PRO A 309 7.60 21.51 19.07
N PHE A 310 6.46 21.84 19.64
CA PHE A 310 5.80 21.17 20.77
C PHE A 310 6.66 21.03 22.05
N GLU A 311 7.77 21.73 22.14
CA GLU A 311 8.59 21.79 23.36
C GLU A 311 7.84 22.46 24.51
N GLN A 312 8.11 22.04 25.75
CA GLN A 312 7.39 22.53 26.94
C GLN A 312 7.47 24.03 27.10
N ASP A 313 8.64 24.59 26.81
CA ASP A 313 8.93 26.02 27.00
C ASP A 313 8.81 26.83 25.70
N ALA A 314 8.36 26.20 24.59
CA ALA A 314 8.18 26.90 23.33
C ALA A 314 6.86 27.67 23.29
N ASP A 315 6.92 28.94 22.88
CA ASP A 315 5.72 29.72 22.63
C ASP A 315 4.94 29.21 21.44
N LEU A 316 3.66 28.94 21.64
CA LEU A 316 2.76 28.66 20.51
C LEU A 316 2.55 29.92 19.65
N PRO A 317 2.27 29.79 18.35
CA PRO A 317 1.93 30.93 17.50
C PRO A 317 0.84 31.80 18.13
N GLN A 318 0.99 33.13 18.00
CA GLN A 318 0.07 34.07 18.62
C GLN A 318 -1.38 33.79 18.18
N GLY A 319 -2.29 33.73 19.16
CA GLY A 319 -3.70 33.45 18.92
C GLY A 319 -4.07 31.98 18.87
N THR A 320 -3.11 31.07 19.06
CA THR A 320 -3.39 29.64 19.21
C THR A 320 -4.25 29.38 20.43
N GLN A 321 -5.28 28.52 20.26
CA GLN A 321 -6.13 28.06 21.34
C GLN A 321 -6.01 26.55 21.52
N LYS A 322 -5.87 26.11 22.77
CA LYS A 322 -5.88 24.71 23.16
C LYS A 322 -7.28 24.27 23.55
N HIS A 323 -7.76 23.18 23.02
CA HIS A 323 -9.06 22.59 23.29
C HIS A 323 -8.91 21.17 23.78
N GLY A 324 -9.64 20.80 24.83
CA GLY A 324 -9.63 19.42 25.35
C GLY A 324 -8.32 19.03 26.04
N LYS A 325 -7.97 17.74 25.93
CA LYS A 325 -6.86 17.15 26.68
C LYS A 325 -5.61 17.01 25.80
N LEU A 326 -4.64 17.86 26.07
CA LEU A 326 -3.34 17.93 25.41
C LEU A 326 -2.24 18.00 26.48
N TYR A 327 -1.17 17.23 26.34
CA TYR A 327 -0.03 17.25 27.25
C TYR A 327 1.28 16.86 26.57
N THR A 328 2.37 17.32 27.12
CA THR A 328 3.72 17.10 26.58
C THR A 328 4.23 15.72 26.97
N VAL A 329 4.89 15.04 26.04
CA VAL A 329 5.52 13.72 26.19
C VAL A 329 6.88 13.72 25.46
N ASP A 330 7.64 12.61 25.52
CA ASP A 330 8.86 12.49 24.72
C ASP A 330 8.54 12.51 23.22
N GLY A 331 9.28 13.32 22.47
CA GLY A 331 9.17 13.51 21.02
C GLY A 331 10.25 12.75 20.24
N VAL A 332 10.35 13.05 18.94
CA VAL A 332 11.43 12.57 18.06
C VAL A 332 12.76 13.22 18.46
N LYS A 333 12.69 14.52 18.76
CA LYS A 333 13.85 15.32 19.15
C LYS A 333 13.41 16.29 20.24
N GLY A 334 13.62 15.89 21.49
CA GLY A 334 13.09 16.65 22.62
C GLY A 334 11.71 16.21 23.04
N GLN A 335 10.73 17.10 22.98
CA GLN A 335 9.37 16.82 23.42
C GLN A 335 8.36 16.97 22.28
N GLY A 336 7.30 16.18 22.34
CA GLY A 336 6.15 16.23 21.46
C GLY A 336 4.86 16.47 22.25
N MET A 337 3.76 16.69 21.54
CA MET A 337 2.45 16.88 22.15
C MET A 337 1.53 15.69 21.91
N ARG A 338 1.02 15.13 23.00
CA ARG A 338 0.01 14.08 22.97
C ARG A 338 -1.39 14.70 22.81
N PHE A 339 -2.08 14.24 21.75
CA PHE A 339 -3.49 14.52 21.48
C PHE A 339 -4.30 13.31 21.95
N GLU A 340 -5.03 13.40 23.05
CA GLU A 340 -5.83 12.30 23.60
C GLU A 340 -7.33 12.50 23.34
N ASP A 341 -7.87 13.68 23.61
CA ASP A 341 -9.24 14.12 23.29
C ASP A 341 -9.22 15.66 23.14
N GLY A 342 -8.21 16.17 22.46
CA GLY A 342 -7.99 17.59 22.29
C GLY A 342 -7.51 17.96 20.90
N PHE A 343 -7.49 19.26 20.63
CA PHE A 343 -7.00 19.82 19.36
C PHE A 343 -6.52 21.26 19.56
N LEU A 344 -5.80 21.78 18.58
CA LEU A 344 -5.39 23.17 18.51
C LEU A 344 -6.16 23.88 17.39
N THR A 345 -6.51 25.15 17.63
CA THR A 345 -6.83 26.09 16.55
C THR A 345 -5.74 27.12 16.45
N VAL A 346 -5.16 27.29 15.26
CA VAL A 346 -4.02 28.16 15.01
C VAL A 346 -4.40 29.16 13.93
N PRO A 347 -4.27 30.47 14.15
CA PRO A 347 -4.41 31.47 13.09
C PRO A 347 -3.37 31.18 11.99
N CYS A 348 -3.84 31.09 10.74
CA CYS A 348 -2.99 30.81 9.59
C CYS A 348 -3.02 32.01 8.65
N PRO A 349 -1.87 32.53 8.18
CA PRO A 349 -1.84 33.50 7.12
C PRO A 349 -2.43 32.98 5.81
N SER A 350 -2.85 33.87 4.93
CA SER A 350 -3.36 33.49 3.61
C SER A 350 -2.31 32.68 2.84
N LEU A 351 -2.76 31.57 2.24
CA LEU A 351 -1.95 30.73 1.37
C LEU A 351 -2.26 31.11 -0.09
N GLU A 352 -1.28 31.60 -0.86
CA GLU A 352 -1.55 32.18 -2.19
C GLU A 352 -1.12 31.28 -3.35
N GLU A 353 0.17 30.99 -3.50
CA GLU A 353 0.66 30.33 -4.71
C GLU A 353 1.14 28.89 -4.53
N GLY A 354 1.26 28.45 -3.30
CA GLY A 354 1.73 27.11 -2.94
C GLY A 354 2.15 27.06 -1.49
N TYR A 355 2.22 25.87 -0.96
CA TYR A 355 2.63 25.67 0.44
C TYR A 355 3.05 24.21 0.66
N SER A 356 3.78 23.99 1.72
CA SER A 356 4.07 22.65 2.22
C SER A 356 3.76 22.57 3.70
N LEU A 357 3.32 21.39 4.11
CA LEU A 357 3.02 21.03 5.47
C LEU A 357 3.80 19.78 5.83
N MET A 358 4.39 19.75 7.02
CA MET A 358 5.11 18.60 7.51
C MET A 358 5.01 18.49 9.03
N CYS A 359 5.12 17.26 9.51
CA CYS A 359 5.20 16.97 10.96
C CYS A 359 5.68 15.54 11.20
N TRP A 360 6.04 15.26 12.43
CA TRP A 360 6.20 13.90 12.92
C TRP A 360 4.94 13.42 13.62
N VAL A 361 4.59 12.16 13.41
CA VAL A 361 3.40 11.53 14.00
C VAL A 361 3.77 10.16 14.55
N CYS A 362 3.28 9.86 15.76
CA CYS A 362 3.33 8.52 16.34
C CYS A 362 1.94 8.18 16.90
N THR A 363 1.31 7.12 16.44
CA THR A 363 -0.03 6.68 16.87
C THR A 363 0.07 5.51 17.85
N ASP A 364 -0.95 5.31 18.67
CA ASP A 364 -1.05 4.13 19.54
C ASP A 364 -1.62 2.93 18.77
N GLU A 365 -1.25 1.71 19.15
CA GLU A 365 -1.84 0.48 18.60
C GLU A 365 -3.37 0.42 18.71
N VAL A 366 -3.95 1.04 19.73
CA VAL A 366 -5.40 0.98 20.02
C VAL A 366 -6.21 2.01 19.23
N ALA A 367 -5.58 3.07 18.73
CA ALA A 367 -6.24 4.18 18.03
C ALA A 367 -6.56 3.87 16.54
N LEU A 368 -6.30 2.70 16.07
CA LEU A 368 -5.85 2.37 14.71
C LEU A 368 -6.92 1.89 13.75
N THR A 369 -8.15 1.77 14.19
CA THR A 369 -9.26 1.39 13.31
C THR A 369 -9.95 2.60 12.64
N LYS A 370 -9.55 3.82 13.00
CA LYS A 370 -10.13 5.06 12.46
C LYS A 370 -9.04 6.07 12.10
N GLU A 371 -9.22 6.72 10.96
CA GLU A 371 -8.41 7.85 10.56
C GLU A 371 -8.58 9.01 11.54
N GLY A 372 -7.47 9.40 12.18
CA GLY A 372 -7.39 10.62 12.97
C GLY A 372 -6.94 11.79 12.10
N ILE A 373 -7.62 12.91 12.16
CA ILE A 373 -7.23 14.12 11.43
C ILE A 373 -6.04 14.78 12.13
N VAL A 374 -4.89 14.79 11.49
CA VAL A 374 -3.69 15.48 11.97
C VAL A 374 -3.85 16.98 11.79
N VAL A 375 -4.28 17.42 10.62
CA VAL A 375 -4.51 18.82 10.30
C VAL A 375 -5.63 18.99 9.30
N ALA A 376 -6.41 20.06 9.47
CA ALA A 376 -7.40 20.51 8.51
C ALA A 376 -7.37 22.03 8.33
N LEU A 377 -7.65 22.48 7.12
CA LEU A 377 -7.75 23.88 6.74
C LEU A 377 -9.03 24.08 5.92
N GLY A 378 -9.88 25.02 6.33
CA GLY A 378 -11.16 25.27 5.68
C GLY A 378 -12.27 24.32 6.11
N SER A 379 -13.19 23.99 5.18
CA SER A 379 -14.29 23.07 5.49
C SER A 379 -13.82 21.62 5.55
N SER A 380 -14.55 20.79 6.30
CA SER A 380 -14.25 19.34 6.36
C SER A 380 -14.30 18.70 4.97
N CYS A 381 -13.28 17.94 4.63
CA CYS A 381 -13.23 17.21 3.35
C CYS A 381 -14.18 16.01 3.30
N THR A 382 -14.71 15.59 4.44
CA THR A 382 -15.72 14.52 4.55
C THR A 382 -17.16 15.02 4.41
N ASP A 383 -17.33 16.33 4.16
CA ASP A 383 -18.63 16.98 4.09
C ASP A 383 -19.11 17.20 2.67
N ASP A 384 -20.42 17.07 2.44
CA ASP A 384 -21.10 17.42 1.18
C ASP A 384 -21.23 18.94 0.94
N GLU A 385 -20.78 19.76 1.89
CA GLU A 385 -20.80 21.21 1.71
C GLU A 385 -19.85 21.64 0.58
N LYS A 386 -20.37 22.48 -0.32
CA LYS A 386 -19.63 23.02 -1.47
C LYS A 386 -18.67 24.15 -1.05
N LYS A 387 -17.70 23.83 -0.21
CA LYS A 387 -16.67 24.78 0.26
C LYS A 387 -15.28 24.16 0.14
N PRO A 388 -14.27 24.96 -0.24
CA PRO A 388 -12.90 24.45 -0.34
C PRO A 388 -12.41 23.97 1.04
N GLY A 389 -11.63 22.89 1.03
CA GLY A 389 -11.04 22.36 2.23
C GLY A 389 -9.84 21.47 1.91
N LEU A 390 -8.96 21.35 2.90
CA LEU A 390 -7.81 20.45 2.88
C LEU A 390 -7.79 19.72 4.22
N SER A 391 -7.58 18.42 4.21
CA SER A 391 -7.27 17.67 5.43
C SER A 391 -6.18 16.65 5.18
N PHE A 392 -5.39 16.43 6.21
CA PHE A 392 -4.46 15.33 6.31
C PHE A 392 -4.86 14.47 7.51
N GLY A 393 -5.04 13.19 7.26
CA GLY A 393 -5.36 12.19 8.28
C GLY A 393 -4.39 11.02 8.24
N ILE A 394 -4.22 10.38 9.39
CA ILE A 394 -3.35 9.22 9.57
C ILE A 394 -4.05 8.17 10.44
N SER A 395 -3.80 6.91 10.11
CA SER A 395 -4.08 5.76 10.99
C SER A 395 -2.78 4.97 11.17
N SER A 396 -2.82 3.83 11.85
CA SER A 396 -1.64 2.96 11.96
C SER A 396 -1.14 2.45 10.62
N ASP A 397 -2.07 2.26 9.69
CA ASP A 397 -1.86 1.46 8.50
C ASP A 397 -1.81 2.31 7.23
N TYR A 398 -2.33 3.52 7.27
CA TYR A 398 -2.34 4.40 6.11
C TYR A 398 -2.34 5.88 6.48
N MET A 399 -1.90 6.68 5.54
CA MET A 399 -1.98 8.13 5.54
C MET A 399 -2.84 8.59 4.37
N ARG A 400 -3.70 9.55 4.61
CA ARG A 400 -4.60 10.09 3.60
C ARG A 400 -4.56 11.60 3.55
N VAL A 401 -4.33 12.15 2.36
CA VAL A 401 -4.51 13.57 2.08
C VAL A 401 -5.78 13.74 1.27
N ARG A 402 -6.65 14.61 1.72
CA ARG A 402 -7.89 14.97 1.01
C ARG A 402 -7.88 16.44 0.70
N ALA A 403 -8.13 16.77 -0.55
CA ALA A 403 -8.36 18.13 -0.98
C ALA A 403 -9.68 18.22 -1.76
N LYS A 404 -10.54 19.14 -1.38
CA LYS A 404 -11.73 19.49 -2.16
C LYS A 404 -11.36 20.57 -3.15
N GLU A 405 -11.35 20.22 -4.42
CA GLU A 405 -11.24 21.18 -5.50
C GLU A 405 -12.61 21.80 -5.82
N PHE A 406 -12.60 23.11 -6.03
CA PHE A 406 -13.75 23.83 -6.56
C PHE A 406 -13.39 24.45 -7.88
N THR A 407 -14.15 24.08 -8.90
CA THR A 407 -14.25 24.88 -10.12
C THR A 407 -15.62 25.56 -10.14
N LYS A 408 -15.78 26.55 -11.00
CA LYS A 408 -17.09 27.22 -11.21
C LYS A 408 -18.21 26.27 -11.62
N GLU A 409 -17.87 25.06 -12.08
CA GLU A 409 -18.80 24.10 -12.68
C GLU A 409 -18.83 22.74 -11.98
N ARG A 410 -17.82 22.36 -11.21
CA ARG A 410 -17.69 21.02 -10.61
C ARG A 410 -17.17 21.07 -9.17
N HIS A 411 -17.59 20.07 -8.40
CA HIS A 411 -17.02 19.71 -7.11
C HIS A 411 -16.31 18.37 -7.26
N GLU A 412 -15.00 18.33 -7.04
CA GLU A 412 -14.19 17.11 -7.05
C GLU A 412 -13.41 17.00 -5.75
N SER A 413 -13.32 15.79 -5.20
CA SER A 413 -12.40 15.47 -4.11
C SER A 413 -11.22 14.73 -4.69
N ILE A 414 -10.02 15.11 -4.27
CA ILE A 414 -8.79 14.35 -4.54
C ILE A 414 -8.42 13.66 -3.24
N ASP A 415 -8.38 12.33 -3.27
CA ASP A 415 -7.86 11.52 -2.18
C ASP A 415 -6.54 10.90 -2.65
N SER A 416 -5.47 11.15 -1.91
CA SER A 416 -4.23 10.41 -2.02
C SER A 416 -4.04 9.58 -0.76
N VAL A 417 -3.76 8.31 -0.93
CA VAL A 417 -3.55 7.37 0.17
C VAL A 417 -2.18 6.73 0.00
N ARG A 418 -1.41 6.72 1.09
CA ARG A 418 -0.11 6.05 1.15
C ARG A 418 -0.04 5.17 2.38
N ALA A 419 0.46 3.94 2.22
CA ALA A 419 0.65 3.04 3.34
C ALA A 419 1.74 3.55 4.27
N VAL A 420 1.50 3.39 5.58
CA VAL A 420 2.41 3.82 6.63
C VAL A 420 2.19 2.98 7.89
N GLU A 421 3.26 2.65 8.59
CA GLU A 421 3.20 2.10 9.95
C GLU A 421 3.56 3.22 10.95
N ALA A 422 2.53 3.79 11.58
CA ALA A 422 2.72 4.82 12.61
C ALA A 422 2.45 4.30 14.03
N ALA A 423 1.98 3.05 14.18
CA ALA A 423 1.71 2.45 15.47
C ALA A 423 2.97 2.26 16.28
N ASN A 424 3.09 2.98 17.40
CA ASN A 424 4.28 3.00 18.24
C ASN A 424 5.60 3.36 17.51
N ASN A 425 5.50 3.90 16.29
CA ASN A 425 6.64 4.34 15.50
C ASN A 425 6.47 5.80 15.10
N TRP A 426 7.56 6.54 15.12
CA TRP A 426 7.59 7.88 14.57
C TRP A 426 7.66 7.85 13.06
N VAL A 427 6.72 8.52 12.42
CA VAL A 427 6.67 8.68 10.98
C VAL A 427 6.77 10.15 10.64
N PHE A 428 7.73 10.49 9.78
CA PHE A 428 7.80 11.81 9.18
C PHE A 428 6.83 11.89 8.02
N PHE A 429 6.11 12.99 7.97
CA PHE A 429 5.16 13.29 6.93
C PHE A 429 5.46 14.65 6.31
N ALA A 430 5.42 14.73 4.99
CA ALA A 430 5.43 15.98 4.25
C ALA A 430 4.40 15.95 3.11
N PHE A 431 3.78 17.10 2.88
CA PHE A 431 2.80 17.30 1.83
C PHE A 431 3.00 18.67 1.22
N TYR A 432 2.89 18.79 -0.09
CA TYR A 432 2.90 20.09 -0.76
C TYR A 432 1.73 20.27 -1.73
N VAL A 433 1.35 21.53 -1.95
CA VAL A 433 0.48 21.99 -3.03
C VAL A 433 1.20 23.10 -3.80
N ASP A 434 1.30 22.93 -5.10
CA ASP A 434 1.81 23.93 -6.05
C ASP A 434 0.65 24.35 -6.96
N THR A 435 -0.05 25.41 -6.59
CA THR A 435 -1.21 25.89 -7.33
C THR A 435 -0.82 26.43 -8.70
N LYS A 436 0.39 26.97 -8.83
CA LYS A 436 0.90 27.55 -10.08
C LYS A 436 1.16 26.50 -11.14
N ASN A 437 1.76 25.36 -10.77
CA ASN A 437 2.06 24.26 -11.67
C ASN A 437 0.99 23.18 -11.65
N LYS A 438 -0.09 23.37 -10.86
CA LYS A 438 -1.19 22.42 -10.68
C LYS A 438 -0.70 21.04 -10.25
N LYS A 439 0.18 20.99 -9.26
CA LYS A 439 0.75 19.76 -8.71
C LYS A 439 0.57 19.70 -7.20
N ALA A 440 0.44 18.50 -6.70
CA ALA A 440 0.54 18.21 -5.28
C ALA A 440 1.35 16.94 -5.09
N GLY A 441 1.90 16.74 -3.91
CA GLY A 441 2.68 15.54 -3.61
C GLY A 441 2.76 15.26 -2.13
N VAL A 442 2.99 13.99 -1.81
CA VAL A 442 3.08 13.43 -0.46
C VAL A 442 4.39 12.68 -0.31
N SER A 443 5.05 12.84 0.82
CA SER A 443 6.25 12.09 1.20
C SER A 443 6.09 11.52 2.61
N ILE A 444 6.60 10.31 2.81
CA ILE A 444 6.73 9.65 4.10
C ILE A 444 8.20 9.36 4.33
N ASN A 445 8.67 9.58 5.57
CA ASN A 445 10.03 9.22 6.01
C ASN A 445 11.13 9.72 5.06
N PHE A 446 10.95 10.96 4.55
CA PHE A 446 11.88 11.64 3.63
C PHE A 446 12.06 10.97 2.25
N GLU A 447 11.23 10.01 1.89
CA GLU A 447 11.21 9.45 0.55
C GLU A 447 10.83 10.52 -0.49
N ALA A 448 11.15 10.26 -1.76
CA ALA A 448 10.75 11.14 -2.84
C ALA A 448 9.23 11.36 -2.86
N PHE A 449 8.80 12.57 -3.23
CA PHE A 449 7.39 12.88 -3.30
C PHE A 449 6.64 11.99 -4.29
N ASP A 450 5.56 11.38 -3.83
CA ASP A 450 4.53 10.81 -4.69
C ASP A 450 3.66 11.97 -5.20
N ASN A 451 3.72 12.22 -6.50
CA ASN A 451 3.19 13.43 -7.13
C ASN A 451 1.96 13.15 -7.98
N TRP A 452 0.98 14.03 -7.96
CA TRP A 452 -0.16 13.99 -8.89
C TRP A 452 -0.47 15.36 -9.50
N ASN A 453 -1.12 15.35 -10.65
CA ASN A 453 -1.58 16.55 -11.32
C ASN A 453 -2.97 16.93 -10.81
N MET A 454 -3.14 18.17 -10.40
CA MET A 454 -4.43 18.76 -10.05
C MET A 454 -5.18 19.10 -11.34
N ARG A 455 -6.47 18.76 -11.41
CA ARG A 455 -7.23 18.91 -12.68
C ARG A 455 -7.56 20.35 -13.02
N ASP A 456 -7.91 21.19 -12.05
CA ASP A 456 -8.35 22.57 -12.28
C ASP A 456 -7.86 23.53 -11.18
N GLU A 457 -8.36 24.77 -11.16
CA GLU A 457 -7.97 25.79 -10.18
C GLU A 457 -8.34 25.33 -8.76
N PHE A 458 -7.34 25.01 -7.97
CA PHE A 458 -7.50 24.72 -6.54
C PHE A 458 -7.84 26.04 -5.82
N MET A 459 -9.02 26.10 -5.24
CA MET A 459 -9.42 27.23 -4.42
C MET A 459 -9.00 26.99 -2.98
N LEU A 460 -8.13 27.84 -2.48
CA LEU A 460 -7.73 27.84 -1.08
C LEU A 460 -8.91 28.29 -0.19
N PRO A 461 -9.03 27.74 1.04
CA PRO A 461 -10.07 28.15 1.96
C PRO A 461 -9.99 29.63 2.30
N GLU A 462 -11.13 30.32 2.36
CA GLU A 462 -11.20 31.73 2.75
C GLU A 462 -10.90 31.96 4.24
N LYS A 463 -11.11 30.93 5.07
CA LYS A 463 -10.87 31.01 6.52
C LYS A 463 -9.44 30.61 6.85
N ASN A 464 -8.75 31.50 7.50
CA ASN A 464 -7.36 31.36 7.91
C ASN A 464 -7.23 30.74 9.32
N ILE A 465 -7.90 29.63 9.58
CA ILE A 465 -7.77 28.87 10.83
C ILE A 465 -7.34 27.45 10.48
N LEU A 466 -6.22 27.06 11.04
CA LEU A 466 -5.69 25.71 10.97
C LEU A 466 -6.18 24.92 12.20
N TYR A 467 -6.76 23.76 11.98
CA TYR A 467 -7.14 22.80 13.01
C TYR A 467 -6.09 21.71 13.06
N ILE A 468 -5.48 21.47 14.20
CA ILE A 468 -4.51 20.38 14.41
C ILE A 468 -5.10 19.39 15.41
N GLY A 469 -5.25 18.14 15.01
CA GLY A 469 -5.85 17.07 15.81
C GLY A 469 -7.34 16.83 15.57
N GLN A 470 -7.98 17.62 14.72
CA GLN A 470 -9.35 17.39 14.23
C GLN A 470 -9.68 18.28 13.01
N ASP A 471 -10.89 18.18 12.47
CA ASP A 471 -11.41 19.09 11.44
C ASP A 471 -12.31 20.22 12.02
N GLU A 472 -12.80 21.11 11.16
CA GLU A 472 -13.68 22.23 11.54
C GLU A 472 -14.98 21.78 12.23
N LYS A 473 -15.51 20.61 11.90
CA LYS A 473 -16.77 20.09 12.45
C LYS A 473 -16.65 19.57 13.88
N ALA A 474 -15.44 19.43 14.39
CA ALA A 474 -15.19 18.91 15.73
C ALA A 474 -15.84 17.52 15.99
N ASP A 475 -15.93 16.68 14.94
CA ASP A 475 -16.44 15.33 15.08
C ASP A 475 -15.45 14.50 15.91
N LYS A 476 -15.92 14.03 17.07
CA LYS A 476 -15.10 13.21 17.98
C LYS A 476 -14.65 11.91 17.34
N SER A 477 -15.32 11.43 16.30
CA SER A 477 -14.95 10.19 15.59
C SER A 477 -13.67 10.33 14.76
N ASN A 478 -13.30 11.56 14.37
CA ASN A 478 -12.12 11.86 13.54
C ASN A 478 -11.01 12.60 14.33
N ARG A 479 -11.10 12.62 15.66
CA ARG A 479 -10.04 13.19 16.47
C ARG A 479 -8.81 12.34 16.45
N LEU A 480 -7.67 13.02 16.35
CA LEU A 480 -6.37 12.37 16.41
C LEU A 480 -6.12 11.81 17.83
N ALA A 481 -5.72 10.55 17.90
CA ALA A 481 -5.17 9.91 19.10
C ALA A 481 -3.71 9.57 18.80
N ALA A 482 -2.83 10.56 18.91
CA ALA A 482 -1.42 10.43 18.52
C ALA A 482 -0.54 11.42 19.28
N VAL A 483 0.76 11.25 19.16
CA VAL A 483 1.76 12.27 19.51
C VAL A 483 2.19 12.94 18.22
N LEU A 484 2.22 14.26 18.21
CA LEU A 484 2.81 15.06 17.14
C LEU A 484 4.09 15.74 17.64
N ASP A 485 5.03 15.90 16.74
CA ASP A 485 6.25 16.65 16.97
C ASP A 485 6.64 17.46 15.73
N ASP A 486 7.28 18.59 15.93
CA ASP A 486 7.82 19.48 14.88
C ASP A 486 6.81 19.77 13.74
N PHE A 487 5.65 20.34 14.06
CA PHE A 487 4.69 20.75 13.02
C PHE A 487 5.13 22.01 12.30
N CYS A 488 5.17 21.98 10.98
CA CYS A 488 5.57 23.12 10.15
C CYS A 488 4.65 23.29 8.93
N LEU A 489 4.18 24.52 8.72
CA LEU A 489 3.52 24.99 7.50
C LEU A 489 4.35 26.14 6.92
N CYS A 490 4.80 26.03 5.68
CA CYS A 490 5.59 27.05 5.00
C CYS A 490 5.06 27.35 3.58
N ARG A 491 5.44 28.53 3.02
CA ARG A 491 5.08 28.90 1.64
C ARG A 491 5.93 28.21 0.59
N LYS A 492 7.02 27.62 0.99
CA LYS A 492 7.91 26.92 0.06
C LYS A 492 7.22 25.63 -0.39
N VAL A 493 7.14 25.41 -1.70
CA VAL A 493 6.87 24.11 -2.29
C VAL A 493 8.13 23.27 -2.14
N LEU A 494 8.07 22.25 -1.28
CA LEU A 494 9.22 21.39 -1.01
C LEU A 494 9.58 20.54 -2.23
N THR A 495 10.86 20.21 -2.32
CA THR A 495 11.43 19.30 -3.31
C THR A 495 12.02 18.07 -2.63
N ASP A 496 12.33 17.02 -3.41
CA ASP A 496 13.03 15.84 -2.90
C ASP A 496 14.41 16.18 -2.30
N GLU A 497 15.06 17.26 -2.78
CA GLU A 497 16.32 17.76 -2.21
C GLU A 497 16.09 18.36 -0.81
N ASP A 498 15.00 19.09 -0.62
CA ASP A 498 14.65 19.62 0.69
C ASP A 498 14.36 18.49 1.70
N LEU A 499 13.69 17.42 1.27
CA LEU A 499 13.46 16.24 2.11
C LEU A 499 14.78 15.60 2.55
N LYS A 500 15.74 15.44 1.65
CA LYS A 500 17.07 14.91 1.98
C LYS A 500 17.83 15.78 2.97
N ARG A 501 17.69 17.11 2.87
CA ARG A 501 18.29 18.05 3.81
C ARG A 501 17.67 17.97 5.20
N LEU A 502 16.34 17.82 5.26
CA LEU A 502 15.60 17.60 6.51
C LEU A 502 15.97 16.26 7.14
N GLU A 503 16.08 15.18 6.36
CA GLU A 503 16.53 13.86 6.81
C GLU A 503 17.89 13.97 7.53
N VAL A 504 18.83 14.69 6.93
CA VAL A 504 20.17 14.93 7.53
C VAL A 504 20.07 15.70 8.85
N TYR A 505 19.12 16.65 8.95
CA TYR A 505 18.91 17.42 10.18
C TYR A 505 18.43 16.53 11.33
N TYR A 506 17.51 15.59 11.07
CA TYR A 506 17.02 14.67 12.09
C TYR A 506 17.97 13.53 12.41
N GLN A 507 18.95 13.23 11.55
CA GLN A 507 19.96 12.16 11.73
C GLN A 507 19.33 10.78 11.97
N ILE A 508 18.24 10.49 11.27
CA ILE A 508 17.48 9.24 11.39
C ILE A 508 17.96 8.23 10.35
#